data_559f049308d07935963427c7f8326989
#
_entry.id   559f049308d07935963427c7f8326989
#
_cell.length_a   1.000
_cell.length_b   1.000
_cell.length_c   1.000
_cell.angle_alpha   90.00
_cell.angle_beta   90.00
_cell.angle_gamma   90.00
#
_symmetry.space_group_name_H-M   'P 1'
#
loop_
_entity.id
_entity.type
_entity.pdbx_description
1 polymer ?
#
loop_
_entity_poly.entity_id
_entity_poly.type
_entity_poly.pdbx_seq_one_letter_code
_entity_poly.pdbx_strand_id
1 'polypeptide(L)'
;MRIRNIERRDREQWNPLWQAYLDFYEASVSDETTDLTWERFFDSTHVFTGFVAEEDGKIIGIAHAMLRQSTWEDVGEMYLEDLYILPDARGKGFGRALINHVKEHAIAVGAGCMYWQTKAGNATARILYDSITKNNDYVQYMIKL
;
A
#
# COMPACT_ATOMS: atom_id res chain seq x y z
N MET A 1 2.30 -11.46 14.88
CA MET A 1 1.95 -10.44 13.84
C MET A 1 2.33 -9.07 14.36
N ARG A 2 3.15 -8.35 13.62
CA ARG A 2 3.53 -6.96 13.91
C ARG A 2 3.38 -6.14 12.62
N ILE A 3 2.72 -4.99 12.69
CA ILE A 3 2.65 -4.01 11.60
C ILE A 3 3.43 -2.77 12.05
N ARG A 4 4.26 -2.23 11.17
CA ARG A 4 5.09 -1.07 11.46
C ARG A 4 5.48 -0.33 10.18
N ASN A 5 6.00 0.87 10.35
CA ASN A 5 6.65 1.57 9.25
C ASN A 5 7.86 0.78 8.77
N ILE A 6 8.15 0.90 7.47
CA ILE A 6 9.33 0.35 6.84
C ILE A 6 10.60 1.03 7.41
N GLU A 7 11.67 0.28 7.56
CA GLU A 7 12.97 0.77 8.03
C GLU A 7 14.06 0.48 6.98
N ARG A 8 15.15 1.24 6.99
CA ARG A 8 16.22 1.05 5.99
C ARG A 8 16.80 -0.37 5.94
N ARG A 9 16.84 -1.06 7.08
CA ARG A 9 17.28 -2.46 7.16
C ARG A 9 16.36 -3.45 6.45
N ASP A 10 15.15 -3.04 6.11
CA ASP A 10 14.15 -3.93 5.50
C ASP A 10 14.36 -4.12 3.98
N ARG A 11 15.28 -3.37 3.36
CA ARG A 11 15.47 -3.36 1.90
C ARG A 11 15.59 -4.75 1.29
N GLU A 12 16.42 -5.61 1.88
CA GLU A 12 16.67 -6.96 1.36
C GLU A 12 15.42 -7.83 1.39
N GLN A 13 14.58 -7.67 2.41
CA GLN A 13 13.32 -8.41 2.52
C GLN A 13 12.19 -7.76 1.72
N TRP A 14 12.20 -6.43 1.56
CA TRP A 14 11.20 -5.69 0.80
C TRP A 14 11.29 -5.95 -0.71
N ASN A 15 12.51 -5.97 -1.27
CA ASN A 15 12.72 -6.15 -2.70
C ASN A 15 11.98 -7.35 -3.30
N PRO A 16 12.06 -8.58 -2.76
CA PRO A 16 11.35 -9.72 -3.34
C PRO A 16 9.82 -9.59 -3.22
N LEU A 17 9.29 -8.94 -2.18
CA LEU A 17 7.85 -8.70 -2.09
C LEU A 17 7.39 -7.64 -3.11
N TRP A 18 8.16 -6.59 -3.31
CA TRP A 18 7.91 -5.58 -4.34
C TRP A 18 7.90 -6.21 -5.73
N GLN A 19 8.91 -7.02 -6.06
CA GLN A 19 8.96 -7.73 -7.33
C GLN A 19 7.76 -8.68 -7.51
N ALA A 20 7.42 -9.45 -6.49
CA ALA A 20 6.27 -10.36 -6.54
C ALA A 20 4.93 -9.61 -6.70
N TYR A 21 4.80 -8.43 -6.14
CA TYR A 21 3.65 -7.55 -6.37
C TYR A 21 3.57 -7.09 -7.83
N LEU A 22 4.69 -6.64 -8.40
CA LEU A 22 4.75 -6.24 -9.81
C LEU A 22 4.42 -7.40 -10.75
N ASP A 23 4.97 -8.57 -10.48
CA ASP A 23 4.71 -9.79 -11.26
C ASP A 23 3.22 -10.19 -11.21
N PHE A 24 2.60 -10.04 -10.05
CA PHE A 24 1.15 -10.29 -9.89
C PHE A 24 0.29 -9.39 -10.81
N TYR A 25 0.72 -8.16 -11.03
CA TYR A 25 0.04 -7.22 -11.93
C TYR A 25 0.58 -7.27 -13.37
N GLU A 26 1.48 -8.20 -13.70
CA GLU A 26 2.14 -8.29 -15.01
C GLU A 26 2.77 -6.95 -15.42
N ALA A 27 3.35 -6.26 -14.43
CA ALA A 27 3.98 -4.95 -14.58
C ALA A 27 5.48 -5.03 -14.36
N SER A 28 6.20 -4.05 -14.87
CA SER A 28 7.63 -3.87 -14.62
C SER A 28 7.93 -2.42 -14.27
N VAL A 29 8.86 -2.24 -13.36
CA VAL A 29 9.40 -0.94 -12.95
C VAL A 29 10.91 -1.04 -13.01
N SER A 30 11.59 -0.02 -13.54
CA SER A 30 13.04 -0.03 -13.62
C SER A 30 13.70 -0.08 -12.24
N ASP A 31 14.93 -0.56 -12.16
CA ASP A 31 15.71 -0.58 -10.91
C ASP A 31 15.90 0.83 -10.36
N GLU A 32 16.15 1.82 -11.24
CA GLU A 32 16.29 3.23 -10.87
C GLU A 32 15.00 3.77 -10.22
N THR A 33 13.83 3.44 -10.79
CA THR A 33 12.53 3.86 -10.20
C THR A 33 12.27 3.13 -8.89
N THR A 34 12.63 1.86 -8.78
CA THR A 34 12.51 1.08 -7.54
C THR A 34 13.39 1.68 -6.44
N ASP A 35 14.63 2.04 -6.75
CA ASP A 35 15.54 2.69 -5.81
C ASP A 35 15.03 4.06 -5.38
N LEU A 36 14.52 4.85 -6.33
CA LEU A 36 13.90 6.14 -6.04
C LEU A 36 12.68 6.02 -5.12
N THR A 37 11.81 5.03 -5.35
CA THR A 37 10.66 4.74 -4.49
C THR A 37 11.12 4.39 -3.08
N TRP A 38 12.14 3.54 -2.97
CA TRP A 38 12.72 3.19 -1.68
C TRP A 38 13.23 4.39 -0.90
N GLU A 39 14.03 5.26 -1.53
CA GLU A 39 14.57 6.46 -0.88
C GLU A 39 13.47 7.44 -0.45
N ARG A 40 12.37 7.55 -1.21
CA ARG A 40 11.23 8.39 -0.90
C ARG A 40 10.49 8.00 0.37
N PHE A 41 10.53 6.76 0.81
CA PHE A 41 9.95 6.36 2.11
C PHE A 41 10.66 7.01 3.29
N PHE A 42 11.89 7.46 3.12
CA PHE A 42 12.73 8.06 4.17
C PHE A 42 12.98 9.55 3.97
N ASP A 43 12.44 10.13 2.92
CA ASP A 43 12.54 11.57 2.63
C ASP A 43 11.31 12.28 3.20
N SER A 44 11.50 13.06 4.26
CA SER A 44 10.43 13.82 4.93
C SER A 44 9.77 14.88 4.03
N THR A 45 10.38 15.25 2.91
CA THR A 45 9.81 16.17 1.91
C THR A 45 8.86 15.45 0.94
N HIS A 46 8.89 14.12 0.93
CA HIS A 46 8.02 13.28 0.10
C HIS A 46 6.76 12.83 0.85
N VAL A 47 5.72 12.56 0.08
CA VAL A 47 4.41 12.13 0.59
C VAL A 47 4.29 10.62 0.78
N PHE A 48 5.32 9.84 0.39
CA PHE A 48 5.29 8.38 0.45
C PHE A 48 5.53 7.86 1.85
N THR A 49 4.78 6.84 2.23
CA THR A 49 4.99 6.08 3.46
C THR A 49 4.91 4.60 3.15
N GLY A 50 5.94 3.85 3.57
CA GLY A 50 5.98 2.40 3.46
C GLY A 50 5.65 1.74 4.79
N PHE A 51 4.93 0.63 4.74
CA PHE A 51 4.57 -0.21 5.89
C PHE A 51 4.88 -1.66 5.60
N VAL A 52 5.20 -2.40 6.63
CA VAL A 52 5.49 -3.84 6.57
C VAL A 52 4.66 -4.62 7.58
N ALA A 53 4.26 -5.82 7.18
CA ALA A 53 3.74 -6.84 8.08
C ALA A 53 4.85 -7.85 8.35
N GLU A 54 5.15 -8.07 9.63
CA GLU A 54 6.23 -8.92 10.11
C GLU A 54 5.67 -10.08 10.96
N GLU A 55 6.16 -11.28 10.73
CA GLU A 55 5.92 -12.48 11.52
C GLU A 55 7.24 -13.20 11.74
N ASP A 56 7.63 -13.42 13.01
CA ASP A 56 8.85 -14.12 13.43
C ASP A 56 10.13 -13.56 12.75
N GLY A 57 10.23 -12.23 12.66
CA GLY A 57 11.38 -11.52 12.08
C GLY A 57 11.42 -11.51 10.55
N LYS A 58 10.39 -12.05 9.88
CA LYS A 58 10.27 -12.03 8.43
C LYS A 58 9.19 -11.07 7.98
N ILE A 59 9.49 -10.29 6.95
CA ILE A 59 8.49 -9.47 6.29
C ILE A 59 7.66 -10.36 5.36
N ILE A 60 6.36 -10.42 5.63
CA ILE A 60 5.42 -11.25 4.89
C ILE A 60 4.38 -10.43 4.13
N GLY A 61 4.40 -9.12 4.26
CA GLY A 61 3.52 -8.22 3.54
C GLY A 61 4.06 -6.80 3.53
N ILE A 62 3.66 -6.05 2.51
CA ILE A 62 4.01 -4.64 2.32
C ILE A 62 2.77 -3.83 1.97
N ALA A 63 2.79 -2.55 2.35
CA ALA A 63 1.84 -1.55 1.87
C ALA A 63 2.57 -0.23 1.62
N HIS A 64 2.19 0.46 0.55
CA HIS A 64 2.67 1.79 0.23
C HIS A 64 1.49 2.75 0.16
N ALA A 65 1.60 3.87 0.84
CA ALA A 65 0.58 4.89 0.84
C ALA A 65 1.18 6.27 0.56
N MET A 66 0.35 7.18 0.09
CA MET A 66 0.75 8.56 -0.11
C MET A 66 -0.39 9.50 0.24
N LEU A 67 -0.03 10.63 0.83
CA LEU A 67 -0.96 11.72 1.08
C LEU A 67 -1.09 12.54 -0.22
N ARG A 68 -2.22 12.41 -0.89
CA ARG A 68 -2.53 13.18 -2.10
C ARG A 68 -3.21 14.49 -1.72
N GLN A 69 -2.71 15.60 -2.22
CA GLN A 69 -3.41 16.87 -2.09
C GLN A 69 -4.77 16.83 -2.81
N SER A 70 -5.76 17.46 -2.21
CA SER A 70 -7.13 17.52 -2.72
C SER A 70 -7.66 18.94 -2.65
N THR A 71 -8.49 19.32 -3.62
CA THR A 71 -9.23 20.58 -3.54
C THR A 71 -10.44 20.51 -2.61
N TRP A 72 -10.76 19.33 -2.09
CA TRP A 72 -11.91 19.08 -1.22
C TRP A 72 -11.55 18.92 0.26
N GLU A 73 -10.26 18.78 0.56
CA GLU A 73 -9.77 18.50 1.91
C GLU A 73 -8.63 19.45 2.29
N ASP A 74 -8.61 19.90 3.53
CA ASP A 74 -7.60 20.85 4.01
C ASP A 74 -6.18 20.28 3.97
N VAL A 75 -6.04 19.01 4.37
CA VAL A 75 -4.75 18.30 4.40
C VAL A 75 -4.56 17.45 3.15
N GLY A 76 -5.58 16.69 2.77
CA GLY A 76 -5.57 15.80 1.63
C GLY A 76 -6.24 14.45 1.89
N GLU A 77 -6.02 13.53 0.97
CA GLU A 77 -6.60 12.19 0.99
C GLU A 77 -5.47 11.15 1.03
N MET A 78 -5.61 10.14 1.88
CA MET A 78 -4.66 9.04 1.93
C MET A 78 -4.96 8.02 0.83
N TYR A 79 -4.05 7.85 -0.11
CA TYR A 79 -4.13 6.84 -1.14
C TYR A 79 -3.26 5.63 -0.76
N LEU A 80 -3.89 4.48 -0.52
CA LEU A 80 -3.20 3.19 -0.40
C LEU A 80 -2.98 2.66 -1.81
N GLU A 81 -1.76 2.82 -2.33
CA GLU A 81 -1.43 2.47 -3.71
C GLU A 81 -1.15 0.98 -3.88
N ASP A 82 -0.30 0.44 -3.02
CA ASP A 82 0.15 -0.94 -3.09
C ASP A 82 -0.15 -1.68 -1.80
N LEU A 83 -0.65 -2.90 -1.94
CA LEU A 83 -0.88 -3.83 -0.84
C LEU A 83 -0.58 -5.25 -1.32
N TYR A 84 0.39 -5.89 -0.71
CA TYR A 84 0.78 -7.25 -1.05
C TYR A 84 1.05 -8.10 0.20
N ILE A 85 0.55 -9.32 0.19
CA ILE A 85 0.82 -10.35 1.20
C ILE A 85 1.33 -11.58 0.47
N LEU A 86 2.42 -12.16 0.97
CA LEU A 86 2.94 -13.43 0.47
C LEU A 86 1.85 -14.51 0.44
N PRO A 87 1.78 -15.34 -0.59
CA PRO A 87 0.71 -16.34 -0.75
C PRO A 87 0.48 -17.19 0.50
N ASP A 88 1.55 -17.69 1.12
CA ASP A 88 1.50 -18.59 2.30
C ASP A 88 1.05 -17.86 3.59
N ALA A 89 1.05 -16.53 3.59
CA ALA A 89 0.59 -15.71 4.71
C ALA A 89 -0.84 -15.17 4.51
N ARG A 90 -1.46 -15.43 3.36
CA ARG A 90 -2.83 -14.99 3.09
C ARG A 90 -3.85 -15.73 3.96
N GLY A 91 -5.02 -15.11 4.14
CA GLY A 91 -6.09 -15.68 4.98
C GLY A 91 -5.87 -15.56 6.49
N LYS A 92 -4.72 -15.07 6.94
CA LYS A 92 -4.35 -14.92 8.36
C LYS A 92 -4.61 -13.51 8.93
N GLY A 93 -5.26 -12.63 8.17
CA GLY A 93 -5.63 -11.28 8.62
C GLY A 93 -4.59 -10.18 8.39
N PHE A 94 -3.42 -10.47 7.83
CA PHE A 94 -2.36 -9.48 7.61
C PHE A 94 -2.77 -8.33 6.68
N GLY A 95 -3.52 -8.60 5.62
CA GLY A 95 -4.02 -7.56 4.72
C GLY A 95 -4.92 -6.57 5.43
N ARG A 96 -5.85 -7.05 6.26
CA ARG A 96 -6.72 -6.20 7.10
C ARG A 96 -5.90 -5.40 8.10
N ALA A 97 -4.91 -6.02 8.72
CA ALA A 97 -4.06 -5.34 9.69
C ALA A 97 -3.24 -4.21 9.05
N LEU A 98 -2.70 -4.42 7.84
CA LEU A 98 -2.02 -3.36 7.08
C LEU A 98 -2.98 -2.22 6.71
N ILE A 99 -4.18 -2.52 6.19
CA ILE A 99 -5.19 -1.49 5.87
C ILE A 99 -5.54 -0.67 7.10
N ASN A 100 -5.76 -1.32 8.25
CA ASN A 100 -6.07 -0.62 9.50
C ASN A 100 -4.92 0.26 9.97
N HIS A 101 -3.68 -0.21 9.84
CA HIS A 101 -2.50 0.58 10.20
C HIS A 101 -2.34 1.82 9.31
N VAL A 102 -2.55 1.69 7.99
CA VAL A 102 -2.58 2.83 7.07
C VAL A 102 -3.71 3.80 7.43
N LYS A 103 -4.88 3.29 7.82
CA LYS A 103 -6.01 4.11 8.30
C LYS A 103 -5.64 4.91 9.56
N GLU A 104 -4.99 4.27 10.53
CA GLU A 104 -4.51 4.96 11.74
C GLU A 104 -3.51 6.04 11.40
N HIS A 105 -2.58 5.76 10.48
CA HIS A 105 -1.65 6.76 9.96
C HIS A 105 -2.38 7.92 9.25
N ALA A 106 -3.37 7.63 8.41
CA ALA A 106 -4.17 8.65 7.73
C ALA A 106 -4.87 9.59 8.73
N ILE A 107 -5.45 9.04 9.78
CA ILE A 107 -6.07 9.81 10.87
C ILE A 107 -5.02 10.68 11.58
N ALA A 108 -3.86 10.13 11.88
CA ALA A 108 -2.79 10.84 12.60
C ALA A 108 -2.24 12.03 11.82
N VAL A 109 -2.18 11.96 10.47
CA VAL A 109 -1.75 13.06 9.62
C VAL A 109 -2.88 14.03 9.25
N GLY A 110 -4.13 13.75 9.64
CA GLY A 110 -5.28 14.61 9.40
C GLY A 110 -5.90 14.47 8.01
N ALA A 111 -5.70 13.35 7.31
CA ALA A 111 -6.33 13.10 6.02
C ALA A 111 -7.86 13.07 6.15
N GLY A 112 -8.58 13.64 5.19
CA GLY A 112 -10.04 13.69 5.18
C GLY A 112 -10.69 12.35 4.84
N CYS A 113 -10.01 11.52 4.06
CA CYS A 113 -10.42 10.15 3.75
C CYS A 113 -9.22 9.27 3.40
N MET A 114 -9.48 7.97 3.30
CA MET A 114 -8.56 6.98 2.76
C MET A 114 -9.27 6.18 1.67
N TYR A 115 -8.58 5.91 0.57
CA TYR A 115 -9.12 5.13 -0.53
C TYR A 115 -8.05 4.28 -1.20
N TRP A 116 -8.49 3.28 -1.91
CA TRP A 116 -7.66 2.42 -2.77
C TRP A 116 -8.48 1.93 -3.95
N GLN A 117 -7.80 1.34 -4.93
CA GLN A 117 -8.43 0.74 -6.10
C GLN A 117 -7.89 -0.67 -6.33
N THR A 118 -8.67 -1.47 -7.03
CA THR A 118 -8.30 -2.79 -7.50
C THR A 118 -9.01 -3.08 -8.82
N LYS A 119 -8.50 -4.05 -9.57
CA LYS A 119 -9.20 -4.50 -10.78
C LYS A 119 -10.56 -5.09 -10.39
N ALA A 120 -11.60 -4.80 -11.18
CA ALA A 120 -12.96 -5.30 -10.94
C ALA A 120 -13.02 -6.84 -10.82
N GLY A 121 -12.15 -7.56 -11.54
CA GLY A 121 -12.04 -9.01 -11.52
C GLY A 121 -11.21 -9.60 -10.38
N ASN A 122 -10.60 -8.77 -9.52
CA ASN A 122 -9.80 -9.26 -8.39
C ASN A 122 -10.71 -9.70 -7.23
N ALA A 123 -11.42 -10.81 -7.43
CA ALA A 123 -12.45 -11.31 -6.51
C ALA A 123 -11.90 -11.58 -5.10
N THR A 124 -10.71 -12.17 -4.99
CA THR A 124 -10.10 -12.50 -3.70
C THR A 124 -9.82 -11.26 -2.85
N ALA A 125 -9.23 -10.22 -3.44
CA ALA A 125 -8.98 -8.96 -2.73
C ALA A 125 -10.30 -8.24 -2.39
N ARG A 126 -11.28 -8.26 -3.29
CA ARG A 126 -12.59 -7.63 -3.08
C ARG A 126 -13.38 -8.23 -1.93
N ILE A 127 -13.25 -9.53 -1.65
CA ILE A 127 -13.85 -10.13 -0.45
C ILE A 127 -13.37 -9.41 0.82
N LEU A 128 -12.08 -9.14 0.92
CA LEU A 128 -11.52 -8.36 2.04
C LEU A 128 -12.04 -6.92 2.01
N TYR A 129 -11.96 -6.25 0.88
CA TYR A 129 -12.30 -4.83 0.77
C TYR A 129 -13.78 -4.57 1.05
N ASP A 130 -14.68 -5.37 0.49
CA ASP A 130 -16.13 -5.28 0.70
C ASP A 130 -16.52 -5.55 2.17
N SER A 131 -15.69 -6.26 2.92
CA SER A 131 -15.87 -6.47 4.37
C SER A 131 -15.38 -5.30 5.24
N ILE A 132 -14.66 -4.34 4.65
CA ILE A 132 -14.14 -3.15 5.33
C ILE A 132 -14.99 -1.92 5.00
N THR A 133 -15.31 -1.73 3.72
CA THR A 133 -16.05 -0.57 3.23
C THR A 133 -16.78 -0.91 1.93
N LYS A 134 -17.62 0.01 1.48
CA LYS A 134 -18.34 -0.13 0.21
C LYS A 134 -17.53 0.49 -0.94
N ASN A 135 -17.66 -0.12 -2.12
CA ASN A 135 -17.27 0.49 -3.37
C ASN A 135 -18.11 1.78 -3.61
N ASN A 136 -17.47 2.84 -4.06
CA ASN A 136 -18.09 4.14 -4.28
C ASN A 136 -18.61 4.36 -5.71
N ASP A 137 -18.64 3.32 -6.56
CA ASP A 137 -19.09 3.34 -7.95
C ASP A 137 -18.30 4.26 -8.90
N TYR A 138 -17.17 4.82 -8.48
CA TYR A 138 -16.30 5.55 -9.41
C TYR A 138 -15.63 4.61 -10.40
N VAL A 139 -15.54 5.06 -11.66
CA VAL A 139 -14.73 4.43 -12.70
C VAL A 139 -13.55 5.31 -13.05
N GLN A 140 -12.40 4.70 -13.29
CA GLN A 140 -11.18 5.43 -13.64
C GLN A 140 -11.05 5.57 -15.15
N TYR A 141 -10.71 6.76 -15.60
CA TYR A 141 -10.26 7.04 -16.97
C TYR A 141 -8.78 7.39 -16.93
N MET A 142 -7.99 6.79 -17.80
CA MET A 142 -6.54 6.99 -17.85
C MET A 142 -6.09 7.25 -19.28
N ILE A 143 -5.27 8.27 -19.46
CA ILE A 143 -4.51 8.50 -20.70
C ILE A 143 -3.05 8.18 -20.37
N LYS A 144 -2.48 7.21 -21.07
CA LYS A 144 -1.06 6.90 -20.96
C LYS A 144 -0.26 7.90 -21.79
N LEU A 145 0.72 8.54 -21.17
CA LEU A 145 1.60 9.53 -21.79
C LEU A 145 2.92 8.91 -22.25
#